data_61a716e4cc31421ed3e7294cb9038e63
#
_entry.id   61a716e4cc31421ed3e7294cb9038e63
#
_cell.length_a   1.000
_cell.length_b   1.000
_cell.length_c   1.000
_cell.angle_alpha   90.00
_cell.angle_beta   90.00
_cell.angle_gamma   90.00
#
_symmetry.space_group_name_H-M   'P 1'
#
loop_
_entity.id
_entity.type
_entity.pdbx_description
1 polymer ?
#
loop_
_entity_poly.entity_id
_entity_poly.type
_entity_poly.pdbx_seq_one_letter_code
_entity_poly.pdbx_strand_id
1 'polypeptide(L)'
;LCDADYSQIELRVLASMANDKTMIDAFNSGDDIHTITAAQVFGLPVDMVTPVLRSRAKAVNFGIVYGIGAFSLSKDIGVSRAEADKYIKGYLATYTGVADYMEKVISKAKADGYVTTLFGRRRYLPELSSSNGMLRAFGERVARNAPIQGTAADIIKIAMVKVFERLKKELPDAKLILQVHDELLVECPERDAEKA
;
A
#
# COMPACT_ATOMS: atom_id res chain seq x y z
N LEU A 1 0.33 -24.92 12.17
CA LEU A 1 -0.09 -23.55 11.93
C LEU A 1 -0.14 -23.30 10.43
N CYS A 2 -1.22 -22.66 9.96
CA CYS A 2 -1.37 -22.15 8.61
C CYS A 2 -1.31 -20.63 8.67
N ASP A 3 -0.58 -20.04 7.73
CA ASP A 3 -0.43 -18.61 7.60
C ASP A 3 -0.98 -18.16 6.25
N ALA A 4 -1.86 -17.15 6.28
CA ALA A 4 -2.49 -16.57 5.10
C ALA A 4 -2.22 -15.07 5.07
N ASP A 5 -1.34 -14.64 4.15
CA ASP A 5 -0.91 -13.26 3.98
C ASP A 5 -1.48 -12.63 2.70
N TYR A 6 -1.89 -11.37 2.80
CA TYR A 6 -2.22 -10.54 1.64
C TYR A 6 -0.96 -9.92 1.05
N SER A 7 -0.41 -10.53 0.02
CA SER A 7 0.75 -9.99 -0.67
C SER A 7 0.52 -8.54 -1.13
N GLN A 8 1.22 -7.59 -0.50
CA GLN A 8 1.27 -6.17 -0.88
C GLN A 8 -0.10 -5.48 -0.93
N ILE A 9 -0.96 -5.73 0.05
CA ILE A 9 -2.34 -5.24 0.07
C ILE A 9 -2.45 -3.73 -0.14
N GLU A 10 -1.59 -2.92 0.49
CA GLU A 10 -1.64 -1.46 0.37
C GLU A 10 -1.39 -0.97 -1.06
N LEU A 11 -0.45 -1.59 -1.79
CA LEU A 11 -0.18 -1.24 -3.19
C LEU A 11 -1.32 -1.67 -4.11
N ARG A 12 -1.96 -2.82 -3.84
CA ARG A 12 -3.15 -3.27 -4.57
C ARG A 12 -4.34 -2.36 -4.32
N VAL A 13 -4.53 -1.92 -3.08
CA VAL A 13 -5.55 -0.93 -2.70
C VAL A 13 -5.28 0.39 -3.40
N LEU A 14 -4.02 0.88 -3.40
CA LEU A 14 -3.64 2.09 -4.11
C LEU A 14 -3.94 1.98 -5.61
N ALA A 15 -3.53 0.90 -6.26
CA ALA A 15 -3.79 0.66 -7.69
C ALA A 15 -5.30 0.75 -8.02
N SER A 16 -6.13 0.12 -7.17
CA SER A 16 -7.59 0.13 -7.31
C SER A 16 -8.19 1.52 -7.07
N MET A 17 -7.82 2.20 -5.97
CA MET A 17 -8.35 3.52 -5.62
C MET A 17 -7.94 4.61 -6.61
N ALA A 18 -6.72 4.52 -7.13
CA ALA A 18 -6.17 5.40 -8.15
C ALA A 18 -6.71 5.07 -9.56
N ASN A 19 -7.32 3.90 -9.74
CA ASN A 19 -7.66 3.34 -11.04
C ASN A 19 -6.49 3.40 -12.03
N ASP A 20 -5.27 3.12 -11.51
CA ASP A 20 -4.04 3.17 -12.30
C ASP A 20 -3.92 1.87 -13.10
N LYS A 21 -4.18 1.98 -14.41
CA LYS A 21 -4.21 0.82 -15.30
C LYS A 21 -2.87 0.11 -15.37
N THR A 22 -1.77 0.84 -15.43
CA THR A 22 -0.40 0.28 -15.50
C THR A 22 -0.10 -0.57 -14.25
N MET A 23 -0.46 -0.06 -13.08
CA MET A 23 -0.26 -0.77 -11.81
C MET A 23 -1.21 -1.97 -11.67
N ILE A 24 -2.48 -1.82 -12.09
CA ILE A 24 -3.48 -2.91 -12.09
C ILE A 24 -3.02 -4.05 -13.01
N ASP A 25 -2.60 -3.72 -14.22
CA ASP A 25 -2.15 -4.72 -15.20
C ASP A 25 -0.91 -5.48 -14.69
N ALA A 26 0.06 -4.79 -14.05
CA ALA A 26 1.22 -5.42 -13.43
C ALA A 26 0.84 -6.40 -12.30
N PHE A 27 -0.16 -6.08 -11.50
CA PHE A 27 -0.65 -7.01 -10.47
C PHE A 27 -1.43 -8.19 -11.06
N ASN A 28 -2.16 -7.99 -12.15
CA ASN A 28 -2.95 -9.05 -12.79
C ASN A 28 -2.08 -10.02 -13.61
N SER A 29 -0.92 -9.59 -14.13
CA SER A 29 0.04 -10.46 -14.81
C SER A 29 0.77 -11.41 -13.84
N GLY A 30 0.68 -11.15 -12.52
CA GLY A 30 1.40 -11.93 -11.52
C GLY A 30 2.87 -11.56 -11.38
N ASP A 31 3.31 -10.48 -12.05
CA ASP A 31 4.67 -10.01 -11.98
C ASP A 31 5.00 -9.37 -10.62
N ASP A 32 6.27 -9.37 -10.27
CA ASP A 32 6.74 -8.66 -9.07
C ASP A 32 6.70 -7.15 -9.31
N ILE A 33 5.74 -6.47 -8.68
CA ILE A 33 5.51 -5.03 -8.83
C ILE A 33 6.76 -4.18 -8.56
N HIS A 34 7.65 -4.64 -7.65
CA HIS A 34 8.87 -3.90 -7.36
C HIS A 34 9.89 -4.00 -8.49
N THR A 35 9.95 -5.15 -9.17
CA THR A 35 10.79 -5.35 -10.36
C THR A 35 10.24 -4.55 -11.53
N ILE A 36 8.93 -4.58 -11.77
CA ILE A 36 8.29 -3.77 -12.83
C ILE A 36 8.51 -2.28 -12.58
N THR A 37 8.29 -1.81 -11.34
CA THR A 37 8.56 -0.41 -10.99
C THR A 37 10.03 -0.05 -11.22
N ALA A 38 10.98 -0.91 -10.86
CA ALA A 38 12.40 -0.68 -11.09
C ALA A 38 12.70 -0.53 -12.58
N ALA A 39 12.22 -1.47 -13.41
CA ALA A 39 12.39 -1.42 -14.86
C ALA A 39 11.90 -0.09 -15.44
N GLN A 40 10.71 0.34 -15.05
CA GLN A 40 10.08 1.57 -15.54
C GLN A 40 10.77 2.85 -15.04
N VAL A 41 11.02 2.94 -13.73
CA VAL A 41 11.62 4.15 -13.12
C VAL A 41 13.08 4.34 -13.51
N PHE A 42 13.83 3.25 -13.70
CA PHE A 42 15.25 3.31 -14.11
C PHE A 42 15.45 3.19 -15.63
N GLY A 43 14.38 2.93 -16.40
CA GLY A 43 14.43 2.81 -17.85
C GLY A 43 15.23 1.58 -18.32
N LEU A 44 15.07 0.45 -17.65
CA LEU A 44 15.80 -0.79 -17.91
C LEU A 44 14.84 -1.91 -18.34
N PRO A 45 15.29 -2.87 -19.14
CA PRO A 45 14.60 -4.14 -19.33
C PRO A 45 14.40 -4.87 -17.99
N VAL A 46 13.32 -5.63 -17.84
CA VAL A 46 12.94 -6.32 -16.58
C VAL A 46 14.02 -7.31 -16.14
N ASP A 47 14.63 -8.02 -17.08
CA ASP A 47 15.71 -8.99 -16.87
C ASP A 47 17.05 -8.35 -16.43
N MET A 48 17.19 -7.04 -16.60
CA MET A 48 18.35 -6.26 -16.15
C MET A 48 18.15 -5.63 -14.75
N VAL A 49 17.02 -5.84 -14.11
CA VAL A 49 16.75 -5.31 -12.78
C VAL A 49 17.53 -6.10 -11.73
N THR A 50 18.55 -5.46 -11.15
CA THR A 50 19.33 -6.06 -10.07
C THR A 50 18.56 -6.06 -8.73
N PRO A 51 18.92 -6.93 -7.76
CA PRO A 51 18.33 -6.91 -6.42
C PRO A 51 18.40 -5.55 -5.73
N VAL A 52 19.47 -4.77 -5.98
CA VAL A 52 19.64 -3.42 -5.43
C VAL A 52 18.61 -2.46 -6.03
N LEU A 53 18.41 -2.48 -7.35
CA LEU A 53 17.42 -1.63 -8.02
C LEU A 53 16.00 -2.01 -7.61
N ARG A 54 15.70 -3.30 -7.50
CA ARG A 54 14.44 -3.79 -6.97
C ARG A 54 14.18 -3.30 -5.53
N SER A 55 15.20 -3.35 -4.66
CA SER A 55 15.09 -2.84 -3.29
C SER A 55 14.83 -1.33 -3.24
N ARG A 56 15.49 -0.56 -4.10
CA ARG A 56 15.26 0.89 -4.23
C ARG A 56 13.83 1.16 -4.73
N ALA A 57 13.36 0.43 -5.73
CA ALA A 57 11.98 0.56 -6.22
C ALA A 57 10.96 0.17 -5.14
N LYS A 58 11.24 -0.84 -4.31
CA LYS A 58 10.42 -1.18 -3.15
C LYS A 58 10.30 0.00 -2.19
N ALA A 59 11.40 0.66 -1.86
CA ALA A 59 11.39 1.85 -1.01
C ALA A 59 10.60 3.02 -1.64
N VAL A 60 10.68 3.20 -2.96
CA VAL A 60 9.88 4.21 -3.68
C VAL A 60 8.40 3.85 -3.63
N ASN A 61 8.02 2.61 -3.95
CA ASN A 61 6.62 2.14 -3.92
C ASN A 61 5.96 2.42 -2.56
N PHE A 62 6.59 1.96 -1.47
CA PHE A 62 6.07 2.22 -0.13
C PHE A 62 6.18 3.69 0.27
N GLY A 63 7.27 4.34 -0.09
CA GLY A 63 7.47 5.76 0.17
C GLY A 63 6.35 6.63 -0.39
N ILE A 64 5.89 6.36 -1.61
CA ILE A 64 4.77 7.09 -2.22
C ILE A 64 3.48 6.89 -1.42
N VAL A 65 3.16 5.64 -1.03
CA VAL A 65 1.99 5.34 -0.18
C VAL A 65 2.03 6.15 1.12
N TYR A 66 3.21 6.26 1.73
CA TYR A 66 3.39 7.01 3.00
C TYR A 66 3.66 8.51 2.81
N GLY A 67 3.67 9.00 1.56
CA GLY A 67 3.91 10.41 1.26
C GLY A 67 5.33 10.87 1.58
N ILE A 68 6.34 10.01 1.33
CA ILE A 68 7.74 10.31 1.58
C ILE A 68 8.23 11.45 0.66
N GLY A 69 9.05 12.35 1.21
CA GLY A 69 9.76 13.36 0.42
C GLY A 69 11.14 12.88 -0.02
N ALA A 70 11.71 13.55 -1.05
CA ALA A 70 13.01 13.21 -1.60
C ALA A 70 14.16 13.18 -0.57
N PHE A 71 14.08 14.01 0.47
CA PHE A 71 15.07 14.02 1.56
C PHE A 71 15.06 12.73 2.38
N SER A 72 13.90 12.25 2.78
CA SER A 72 13.79 11.01 3.55
C SER A 72 14.13 9.82 2.67
N LEU A 73 13.57 9.75 1.46
CA LEU A 73 13.86 8.67 0.52
C LEU A 73 15.37 8.56 0.22
N SER A 74 16.07 9.70 0.04
CA SER A 74 17.53 9.68 -0.24
C SER A 74 18.34 9.02 0.87
N LYS A 75 17.92 9.22 2.12
CA LYS A 75 18.55 8.56 3.29
C LYS A 75 18.25 7.07 3.35
N ASP A 76 17.00 6.70 3.06
CA ASP A 76 16.55 5.30 3.15
C ASP A 76 17.25 4.40 2.10
N ILE A 77 17.51 4.92 0.90
CA ILE A 77 18.11 4.14 -0.20
C ILE A 77 19.57 4.50 -0.51
N GLY A 78 20.17 5.40 0.28
CA GLY A 78 21.59 5.74 0.16
C GLY A 78 21.98 6.45 -1.13
N VAL A 79 21.13 7.37 -1.63
CA VAL A 79 21.38 8.16 -2.85
C VAL A 79 21.35 9.65 -2.57
N SER A 80 21.73 10.47 -3.54
CA SER A 80 21.58 11.92 -3.45
C SER A 80 20.10 12.33 -3.41
N ARG A 81 19.80 13.48 -2.81
CA ARG A 81 18.44 14.04 -2.83
C ARG A 81 17.91 14.27 -4.25
N ALA A 82 18.79 14.66 -5.17
CA ALA A 82 18.42 14.89 -6.57
C ALA A 82 18.02 13.58 -7.28
N GLU A 83 18.73 12.47 -6.99
CA GLU A 83 18.36 11.14 -7.51
C GLU A 83 17.05 10.65 -6.90
N ALA A 84 16.85 10.80 -5.60
CA ALA A 84 15.59 10.45 -4.94
C ALA A 84 14.40 11.23 -5.52
N ASP A 85 14.57 12.52 -5.79
CA ASP A 85 13.55 13.35 -6.47
C ASP A 85 13.27 12.86 -7.89
N LYS A 86 14.32 12.47 -8.64
CA LYS A 86 14.16 11.87 -9.96
C LYS A 86 13.37 10.56 -9.91
N TYR A 87 13.61 9.72 -8.90
CA TYR A 87 12.88 8.46 -8.73
C TYR A 87 11.40 8.69 -8.40
N ILE A 88 11.08 9.63 -7.49
CA ILE A 88 9.69 10.00 -7.18
C ILE A 88 8.99 10.54 -8.43
N LYS A 89 9.62 11.44 -9.18
CA LYS A 89 9.06 12.00 -10.41
C LYS A 89 8.87 10.94 -11.49
N GLY A 90 9.84 10.05 -11.67
CA GLY A 90 9.75 8.93 -12.60
C GLY A 90 8.59 7.98 -12.24
N TYR A 91 8.44 7.68 -10.97
CA TYR A 91 7.32 6.88 -10.48
C TYR A 91 5.96 7.52 -10.80
N LEU A 92 5.78 8.79 -10.46
CA LEU A 92 4.52 9.51 -10.71
C LEU A 92 4.25 9.74 -12.20
N ALA A 93 5.29 9.82 -13.04
CA ALA A 93 5.15 9.89 -14.50
C ALA A 93 4.76 8.53 -15.09
N THR A 94 5.17 7.43 -14.49
CA THR A 94 4.80 6.07 -14.89
C THR A 94 3.38 5.72 -14.44
N TYR A 95 3.06 5.99 -13.16
CA TYR A 95 1.78 5.70 -12.55
C TYR A 95 0.95 6.99 -12.44
N THR A 96 0.45 7.45 -13.59
CA THR A 96 -0.28 8.73 -13.69
C THR A 96 -1.58 8.74 -12.91
N GLY A 97 -2.27 7.60 -12.84
CA GLY A 97 -3.47 7.45 -12.01
C GLY A 97 -3.17 7.65 -10.53
N VAL A 98 -2.01 7.17 -10.06
CA VAL A 98 -1.55 7.40 -8.67
C VAL A 98 -1.26 8.87 -8.44
N ALA A 99 -0.58 9.56 -9.38
CA ALA A 99 -0.30 10.99 -9.28
C ALA A 99 -1.60 11.79 -9.14
N ASP A 100 -2.56 11.56 -10.03
CA ASP A 100 -3.88 12.19 -10.00
C ASP A 100 -4.66 11.92 -8.71
N TYR A 101 -4.62 10.68 -8.23
CA TYR A 101 -5.25 10.30 -6.97
C TYR A 101 -4.66 11.07 -5.79
N MET A 102 -3.33 11.16 -5.70
CA MET A 102 -2.64 11.84 -4.61
C MET A 102 -2.96 13.34 -4.55
N GLU A 103 -3.18 14.00 -5.68
CA GLU A 103 -3.61 15.41 -5.75
C GLU A 103 -5.09 15.56 -5.37
N LYS A 104 -5.95 14.73 -5.93
CA LYS A 104 -7.40 14.76 -5.69
C LYS A 104 -7.74 14.49 -4.23
N VAL A 105 -7.08 13.51 -3.59
CA VAL A 105 -7.35 13.16 -2.18
C VAL A 105 -6.99 14.32 -1.25
N ILE A 106 -5.90 15.04 -1.50
CA ILE A 106 -5.52 16.21 -0.70
C ILE A 106 -6.50 17.35 -0.89
N SER A 107 -6.84 17.67 -2.15
CA SER A 107 -7.77 18.76 -2.47
C SER A 107 -9.14 18.49 -1.83
N LYS A 108 -9.63 17.26 -1.92
CA LYS A 108 -10.88 16.84 -1.28
C LYS A 108 -10.79 16.90 0.25
N ALA A 109 -9.70 16.41 0.83
CA ALA A 109 -9.50 16.45 2.28
C ALA A 109 -9.45 17.88 2.85
N LYS A 110 -8.87 18.83 2.11
CA LYS A 110 -8.88 20.26 2.48
C LYS A 110 -10.29 20.86 2.46
N ALA A 111 -11.13 20.44 1.51
CA ALA A 111 -12.51 20.91 1.40
C ALA A 111 -13.42 20.29 2.46
N ASP A 112 -13.31 18.98 2.68
CA ASP A 112 -14.21 18.21 3.53
C ASP A 112 -13.77 18.18 5.01
N GLY A 113 -12.47 18.42 5.29
CA GLY A 113 -11.87 18.28 6.64
C GLY A 113 -11.58 16.85 7.06
N TYR A 114 -11.79 15.87 6.18
CA TYR A 114 -11.54 14.44 6.44
C TYR A 114 -11.24 13.68 5.15
N VAL A 115 -10.75 12.44 5.31
CA VAL A 115 -10.65 11.43 4.26
C VAL A 115 -11.45 10.19 4.64
N THR A 116 -11.77 9.34 3.65
CA THR A 116 -12.53 8.10 3.86
C THR A 116 -11.84 6.89 3.27
N THR A 117 -12.04 5.72 3.89
CA THR A 117 -11.75 4.43 3.28
C THR A 117 -12.79 4.10 2.19
N LEU A 118 -12.56 3.06 1.39
CA LEU A 118 -13.56 2.53 0.45
C LEU A 118 -14.85 2.05 1.16
N PHE A 119 -14.75 1.69 2.43
CA PHE A 119 -15.89 1.25 3.26
C PHE A 119 -16.52 2.39 4.06
N GLY A 120 -16.16 3.65 3.80
CA GLY A 120 -16.78 4.84 4.39
C GLY A 120 -16.30 5.22 5.79
N ARG A 121 -15.27 4.56 6.34
CA ARG A 121 -14.66 4.99 7.61
C ARG A 121 -13.94 6.32 7.42
N ARG A 122 -14.20 7.29 8.32
CA ARG A 122 -13.66 8.65 8.24
C ARG A 122 -12.44 8.84 9.13
N ARG A 123 -11.45 9.58 8.62
CA ARG A 123 -10.35 10.17 9.37
C ARG A 123 -10.41 11.68 9.25
N TYR A 124 -10.74 12.38 10.33
CA TYR A 124 -10.71 13.84 10.39
C TYR A 124 -9.26 14.35 10.40
N LEU A 125 -9.03 15.48 9.74
CA LEU A 125 -7.70 16.05 9.49
C LEU A 125 -7.66 17.55 9.81
N PRO A 126 -7.84 17.94 11.09
CA PRO A 126 -7.76 19.34 11.50
C PRO A 126 -6.40 19.96 11.20
N GLU A 127 -5.36 19.15 11.06
CA GLU A 127 -4.00 19.57 10.72
C GLU A 127 -3.93 20.31 9.38
N LEU A 128 -4.80 20.00 8.42
CA LEU A 128 -4.82 20.63 7.10
C LEU A 128 -5.16 22.12 7.14
N SER A 129 -5.89 22.57 8.18
CA SER A 129 -6.27 23.96 8.40
C SER A 129 -5.30 24.72 9.30
N SER A 130 -4.21 24.10 9.77
CA SER A 130 -3.25 24.71 10.68
C SER A 130 -2.47 25.84 10.01
N SER A 131 -2.19 26.93 10.74
CA SER A 131 -1.24 27.97 10.32
C SER A 131 0.21 27.47 10.28
N ASN A 132 0.54 26.41 11.03
CA ASN A 132 1.87 25.80 11.05
C ASN A 132 2.09 24.94 9.80
N GLY A 133 3.07 25.30 8.97
CA GLY A 133 3.41 24.60 7.73
C GLY A 133 3.84 23.13 7.92
N MET A 134 4.54 22.80 9.03
CA MET A 134 4.92 21.43 9.32
C MET A 134 3.70 20.56 9.65
N LEU A 135 2.73 21.14 10.38
CA LEU A 135 1.51 20.44 10.74
C LEU A 135 0.62 20.21 9.51
N ARG A 136 0.52 21.22 8.61
CA ARG A 136 -0.16 21.04 7.32
C ARG A 136 0.47 19.95 6.46
N ALA A 137 1.81 19.93 6.34
CA ALA A 137 2.52 18.91 5.59
C ALA A 137 2.32 17.50 6.20
N PHE A 138 2.23 17.40 7.52
CA PHE A 138 1.85 16.16 8.20
C PHE A 138 0.42 15.75 7.82
N GLY A 139 -0.55 16.69 7.90
CA GLY A 139 -1.94 16.43 7.49
C GLY A 139 -2.06 15.96 6.04
N GLU A 140 -1.28 16.52 5.10
CA GLU A 140 -1.26 16.07 3.71
C GLU A 140 -0.71 14.64 3.55
N ARG A 141 0.32 14.26 4.31
CA ARG A 141 0.80 12.85 4.32
C ARG A 141 -0.25 11.90 4.86
N VAL A 142 -0.91 12.28 5.95
CA VAL A 142 -2.00 11.47 6.51
C VAL A 142 -3.18 11.37 5.54
N ALA A 143 -3.51 12.45 4.81
CA ALA A 143 -4.58 12.44 3.80
C ALA A 143 -4.32 11.46 2.67
N ARG A 144 -3.06 11.30 2.22
CA ARG A 144 -2.68 10.32 1.19
C ARG A 144 -2.73 8.89 1.72
N ASN A 145 -2.21 8.68 2.91
CA ASN A 145 -1.98 7.34 3.48
C ASN A 145 -3.25 6.73 4.11
N ALA A 146 -4.01 7.50 4.90
CA ALA A 146 -5.11 6.97 5.70
C ALA A 146 -6.22 6.26 4.91
N PRO A 147 -6.63 6.70 3.70
CA PRO A 147 -7.59 5.96 2.89
C PRO A 147 -7.06 4.58 2.47
N ILE A 148 -5.79 4.47 2.13
CA ILE A 148 -5.15 3.24 1.66
C ILE A 148 -4.99 2.26 2.81
N GLN A 149 -4.30 2.66 3.88
CA GLN A 149 -4.10 1.81 5.07
C GLN A 149 -5.44 1.44 5.73
N GLY A 150 -6.34 2.42 5.84
CA GLY A 150 -7.65 2.17 6.42
C GLY A 150 -8.46 1.17 5.61
N THR A 151 -8.41 1.23 4.28
CA THR A 151 -9.09 0.27 3.40
C THR A 151 -8.46 -1.12 3.52
N ALA A 152 -7.13 -1.23 3.56
CA ALA A 152 -6.43 -2.49 3.80
C ALA A 152 -6.88 -3.11 5.15
N ALA A 153 -6.94 -2.29 6.20
CA ALA A 153 -7.43 -2.73 7.52
C ALA A 153 -8.91 -3.13 7.52
N ASP A 154 -9.75 -2.52 6.69
CA ASP A 154 -11.15 -2.93 6.53
C ASP A 154 -11.25 -4.28 5.81
N ILE A 155 -10.44 -4.48 4.76
CA ILE A 155 -10.40 -5.75 4.01
C ILE A 155 -10.00 -6.91 4.92
N ILE A 156 -8.90 -6.77 5.68
CA ILE A 156 -8.44 -7.86 6.56
C ILE A 156 -9.46 -8.19 7.64
N LYS A 157 -10.16 -7.19 8.19
CA LYS A 157 -11.23 -7.42 9.18
C LYS A 157 -12.42 -8.18 8.59
N ILE A 158 -12.81 -7.83 7.37
CA ILE A 158 -13.89 -8.55 6.66
C ILE A 158 -13.44 -9.98 6.34
N ALA A 159 -12.20 -10.17 5.89
CA ALA A 159 -11.62 -11.47 5.62
C ALA A 159 -11.59 -12.32 6.90
N MET A 160 -11.13 -11.75 8.02
CA MET A 160 -11.05 -12.42 9.31
C MET A 160 -12.41 -12.97 9.77
N VAL A 161 -13.48 -12.18 9.65
CA VAL A 161 -14.84 -12.65 9.99
C VAL A 161 -15.26 -13.80 9.08
N LYS A 162 -15.05 -13.66 7.76
CA LYS A 162 -15.41 -14.72 6.80
C LYS A 162 -14.61 -16.01 7.02
N VAL A 163 -13.31 -15.89 7.29
CA VAL A 163 -12.45 -17.06 7.60
C VAL A 163 -12.92 -17.73 8.88
N PHE A 164 -13.20 -16.95 9.94
CA PHE A 164 -13.71 -17.49 11.21
C PHE A 164 -15.02 -18.27 11.02
N GLU A 165 -15.98 -17.70 10.30
CA GLU A 165 -17.28 -18.35 10.04
C GLU A 165 -17.12 -19.63 9.20
N ARG A 166 -16.23 -19.58 8.21
CA ARG A 166 -15.94 -20.74 7.34
C ARG A 166 -15.23 -21.85 8.09
N LEU A 167 -14.20 -21.56 8.86
CA LEU A 167 -13.50 -22.52 9.70
C LEU A 167 -14.47 -23.23 10.67
N LYS A 168 -15.31 -22.45 11.37
CA LYS A 168 -16.31 -23.01 12.29
C LYS A 168 -17.26 -24.02 11.62
N LYS A 169 -17.58 -23.81 10.35
CA LYS A 169 -18.48 -24.67 9.58
C LYS A 169 -17.78 -25.87 8.95
N GLU A 170 -16.60 -25.68 8.37
CA GLU A 170 -15.94 -26.68 7.53
C GLU A 170 -14.82 -27.42 8.27
N LEU A 171 -14.18 -26.80 9.25
CA LEU A 171 -13.05 -27.32 10.03
C LEU A 171 -13.20 -26.94 11.51
N PRO A 172 -14.13 -27.59 12.24
CA PRO A 172 -14.48 -27.19 13.62
C PRO A 172 -13.32 -27.32 14.62
N ASP A 173 -12.30 -28.12 14.32
CA ASP A 173 -11.08 -28.29 15.11
C ASP A 173 -10.03 -27.19 14.82
N ALA A 174 -10.22 -26.39 13.75
CA ALA A 174 -9.34 -25.28 13.41
C ALA A 174 -9.77 -24.00 14.12
N LYS A 175 -8.78 -23.18 14.48
CA LYS A 175 -8.99 -21.92 15.21
C LYS A 175 -8.22 -20.79 14.57
N LEU A 176 -8.90 -19.69 14.24
CA LEU A 176 -8.24 -18.44 13.94
C LEU A 176 -7.68 -17.87 15.26
N ILE A 177 -6.37 -17.81 15.39
CA ILE A 177 -5.71 -17.48 16.67
C ILE A 177 -5.12 -16.07 16.71
N LEU A 178 -4.68 -15.54 15.56
CA LEU A 178 -3.99 -14.25 15.52
C LEU A 178 -4.16 -13.57 14.16
N GLN A 179 -4.19 -12.24 14.20
CA GLN A 179 -4.00 -11.36 13.04
C GLN A 179 -2.76 -10.52 13.29
N VAL A 180 -1.80 -10.53 12.35
CA VAL A 180 -0.61 -9.70 12.38
C VAL A 180 -0.55 -8.90 11.07
N HIS A 181 -0.66 -7.57 11.15
CA HIS A 181 -0.73 -6.70 9.97
C HIS A 181 -1.80 -7.16 8.95
N ASP A 182 -1.37 -7.79 7.87
CA ASP A 182 -2.17 -8.33 6.75
C ASP A 182 -2.17 -9.87 6.70
N GLU A 183 -1.67 -10.52 7.74
CA GLU A 183 -1.64 -11.97 7.93
C GLU A 183 -2.74 -12.45 8.88
N LEU A 184 -3.26 -13.65 8.60
CA LEU A 184 -4.12 -14.41 9.49
C LEU A 184 -3.47 -15.76 9.82
N LEU A 185 -3.30 -16.05 11.12
CA LEU A 185 -2.79 -17.33 11.59
C LEU A 185 -3.92 -18.23 12.07
N VAL A 186 -3.92 -19.45 11.52
CA VAL A 186 -4.87 -20.50 11.86
C VAL A 186 -4.12 -21.69 12.48
N GLU A 187 -4.56 -22.12 13.65
CA GLU A 187 -4.14 -23.38 14.26
C GLU A 187 -5.12 -24.47 13.83
N CYS A 188 -4.63 -25.58 13.29
CA CYS A 188 -5.43 -26.74 12.93
C CYS A 188 -4.66 -28.04 13.13
N PRO A 189 -5.35 -29.19 13.26
CA PRO A 189 -4.72 -30.51 13.16
C PRO A 189 -3.98 -30.67 11.83
N GLU A 190 -2.86 -31.42 11.84
CA GLU A 190 -2.02 -31.62 10.65
C GLU A 190 -2.81 -32.21 9.46
N ARG A 191 -3.76 -33.09 9.71
CA ARG A 191 -4.65 -33.69 8.69
C ARG A 191 -5.51 -32.68 7.94
N ASP A 192 -5.72 -31.50 8.52
CA ASP A 192 -6.59 -30.44 8.00
C ASP A 192 -5.79 -29.25 7.40
N ALA A 193 -4.44 -29.30 7.46
CA ALA A 193 -3.57 -28.18 7.09
C ALA A 193 -3.73 -27.72 5.64
N GLU A 194 -3.99 -28.65 4.71
CA GLU A 194 -4.20 -28.29 3.28
C GLU A 194 -5.57 -27.65 3.01
N LYS A 195 -6.52 -27.79 3.95
CA LYS A 195 -7.87 -27.23 3.80
C LYS A 195 -8.05 -25.93 4.58
N ALA A 196 -7.21 -25.72 5.59
CA ALA A 196 -7.25 -24.53 6.44
C ALA A 196 -6.66 -23.30 5.73
#